data_aa3be422ab806a9c400542ff514c0e42
#
_entry.id   aa3be422ab806a9c400542ff514c0e42
#
_cell.length_a   1.000
_cell.length_b   1.000
_cell.length_c   1.000
_cell.angle_alpha   90.00
_cell.angle_beta   90.00
_cell.angle_gamma   90.00
#
_symmetry.space_group_name_H-M   'P 1'
#
loop_
_entity.id
_entity.type
_entity.pdbx_description
1 polymer ?
#
loop_
_entity_poly.entity_id
_entity_poly.type
_entity_poly.pdbx_seq_one_letter_code
_entity_poly.pdbx_strand_id
1 'polypeptide(L)'
;YGVTYHQKAVNWMYMTKPSPEADNKPSYWPRGKVLGGSSSINAMVYVRGNPKDFDQWSEMGNTGWSYNDVLPYFKKMESWQNGADSFRGGDGPLNVSEVSDQLHPLCKNFLSAAQEIGINLNRDMNGKNQEGVGNFQITTHKGQRMSSSRAYLWPIKSRTNLTIIKNALVSRLLIKDKKAYGVEYIKSGKTHQVMASCEVILSAGSIN
;
A
#
# COMPACT_ATOMS: atom_id res chain seq x y z
N TYR A 1 12.40 0.82 8.94
CA TYR A 1 11.90 -0.50 8.56
C TYR A 1 12.37 -1.59 9.54
N GLY A 2 13.67 -1.81 9.71
CA GLY A 2 14.21 -2.87 10.55
C GLY A 2 13.70 -2.87 12.00
N VAL A 3 13.55 -1.70 12.59
CA VAL A 3 13.07 -1.57 13.99
C VAL A 3 11.63 -2.06 14.17
N THR A 4 10.74 -1.79 13.20
CA THR A 4 9.31 -2.13 13.31
C THR A 4 9.01 -3.57 12.90
N TYR A 5 9.94 -4.22 12.20
CA TYR A 5 9.75 -5.55 11.63
C TYR A 5 9.47 -6.64 12.68
N HIS A 6 10.09 -6.52 13.86
CA HIS A 6 9.91 -7.46 14.97
C HIS A 6 9.23 -6.84 16.20
N GLN A 7 8.62 -5.66 16.05
CA GLN A 7 8.02 -4.93 17.17
C GLN A 7 6.53 -5.28 17.33
N LYS A 8 6.20 -6.15 18.29
CA LYS A 8 4.85 -6.63 18.57
C LYS A 8 3.81 -5.50 18.83
N ALA A 9 4.27 -4.34 19.31
CA ALA A 9 3.37 -3.21 19.58
C ALA A 9 2.72 -2.65 18.31
N VAL A 10 3.41 -2.73 17.15
CA VAL A 10 2.97 -2.15 15.86
C VAL A 10 2.85 -3.16 14.74
N ASN A 11 3.08 -4.45 15.03
CA ASN A 11 3.09 -5.52 14.05
C ASN A 11 2.30 -6.73 14.55
N TRP A 12 1.45 -7.32 13.71
CA TRP A 12 0.71 -8.54 14.02
C TRP A 12 1.61 -9.77 14.14
N MET A 13 2.76 -9.77 13.46
CA MET A 13 3.76 -10.83 13.49
C MET A 13 3.20 -12.22 13.09
N TYR A 14 2.42 -12.27 12.02
CA TYR A 14 1.84 -13.54 11.56
C TYR A 14 2.90 -14.52 11.08
N MET A 15 2.61 -15.80 11.28
CA MET A 15 3.37 -16.92 10.74
C MET A 15 2.44 -17.78 9.90
N THR A 16 2.90 -18.23 8.74
CA THR A 16 2.16 -19.24 7.96
C THR A 16 2.22 -20.59 8.66
N LYS A 17 1.30 -21.47 8.30
CA LYS A 17 1.48 -22.90 8.61
C LYS A 17 2.67 -23.42 7.81
N PRO A 18 3.45 -24.37 8.34
CA PRO A 18 4.43 -25.10 7.55
C PRO A 18 3.77 -25.77 6.34
N SER A 19 4.45 -25.78 5.19
CA SER A 19 3.99 -26.48 4.00
C SER A 19 5.15 -27.26 3.37
N PRO A 20 4.90 -28.41 2.75
CA PRO A 20 5.93 -29.21 2.08
C PRO A 20 6.69 -28.42 1.01
N GLU A 21 6.00 -27.52 0.27
CA GLU A 21 6.58 -26.69 -0.78
C GLU A 21 7.57 -25.63 -0.23
N ALA A 22 7.53 -25.39 1.07
CA ALA A 22 8.43 -24.49 1.79
C ALA A 22 9.35 -25.25 2.78
N ASP A 23 9.80 -26.45 2.45
CA ASP A 23 10.61 -27.30 3.30
C ASP A 23 10.04 -27.50 4.72
N ASN A 24 8.75 -27.52 4.87
CA ASN A 24 8.02 -27.53 6.15
C ASN A 24 8.42 -26.40 7.11
N LYS A 25 8.87 -25.25 6.56
CA LYS A 25 9.20 -24.08 7.35
C LYS A 25 8.06 -23.05 7.35
N PRO A 26 7.70 -22.48 8.50
CA PRO A 26 6.76 -21.36 8.53
C PRO A 26 7.41 -20.09 7.98
N SER A 27 6.68 -19.31 7.22
CA SER A 27 7.11 -18.00 6.74
C SER A 27 6.57 -16.88 7.63
N TYR A 28 7.42 -15.90 7.92
CA TYR A 28 7.05 -14.73 8.70
C TYR A 28 6.38 -13.67 7.81
N TRP A 29 5.18 -13.24 8.20
CA TRP A 29 4.36 -12.30 7.45
C TRP A 29 4.03 -11.06 8.29
N PRO A 30 4.89 -10.05 8.32
CA PRO A 30 4.63 -8.81 9.05
C PRO A 30 3.43 -8.07 8.47
N ARG A 31 2.56 -7.57 9.35
CA ARG A 31 1.42 -6.71 8.99
C ARG A 31 1.28 -5.61 10.04
N GLY A 32 1.07 -4.38 9.59
CA GLY A 32 0.97 -3.24 10.49
C GLY A 32 -0.26 -3.31 11.40
N LYS A 33 -0.01 -3.16 12.70
CA LYS A 33 -1.01 -3.05 13.77
C LYS A 33 -1.02 -1.62 14.33
N VAL A 34 -1.22 -0.66 13.46
CA VAL A 34 -1.06 0.77 13.74
C VAL A 34 -1.87 1.60 12.74
N LEU A 35 -2.17 2.87 13.06
CA LEU A 35 -2.77 3.78 12.08
C LEU A 35 -1.91 3.84 10.81
N GLY A 36 -2.54 3.68 9.65
CA GLY A 36 -1.87 3.53 8.36
C GLY A 36 -1.51 2.09 8.01
N GLY A 37 -1.78 1.11 8.91
CA GLY A 37 -1.56 -0.30 8.66
C GLY A 37 -0.13 -0.61 8.22
N SER A 38 0.03 -1.51 7.25
CA SER A 38 1.36 -1.93 6.76
C SER A 38 2.14 -0.81 6.08
N SER A 39 1.50 0.27 5.59
CA SER A 39 2.22 1.43 5.05
C SER A 39 3.07 2.15 6.10
N SER A 40 2.76 1.97 7.39
CA SER A 40 3.53 2.54 8.52
C SER A 40 4.76 1.72 8.89
N ILE A 41 4.88 0.47 8.42
CA ILE A 41 5.98 -0.44 8.76
C ILE A 41 6.70 -1.05 7.55
N ASN A 42 6.22 -0.88 6.32
CA ASN A 42 6.80 -1.43 5.10
C ASN A 42 8.14 -0.76 4.70
N ALA A 43 8.78 -1.26 3.66
CA ALA A 43 10.01 -0.70 3.12
C ALA A 43 9.79 0.55 2.23
N MET A 44 8.58 1.05 2.13
CA MET A 44 8.19 2.26 1.37
C MET A 44 8.34 2.18 -0.15
N VAL A 45 8.76 1.06 -0.69
CA VAL A 45 8.88 0.90 -2.15
C VAL A 45 7.53 1.18 -2.82
N TYR A 46 7.55 2.03 -3.86
CA TYR A 46 6.38 2.42 -4.62
C TYR A 46 6.46 1.86 -6.03
N VAL A 47 5.62 0.88 -6.31
CA VAL A 47 5.45 0.26 -7.64
C VAL A 47 3.96 0.04 -7.87
N ARG A 48 3.47 0.47 -9.03
CA ARG A 48 2.11 0.19 -9.49
C ARG A 48 2.03 -1.20 -10.10
N GLY A 49 0.82 -1.79 -10.12
CA GLY A 49 0.58 -3.02 -10.85
C GLY A 49 0.85 -2.86 -12.35
N ASN A 50 1.14 -3.98 -13.01
CA ASN A 50 1.37 -3.98 -14.45
C ASN A 50 0.06 -3.62 -15.20
N PRO A 51 0.09 -2.78 -16.24
CA PRO A 51 -1.09 -2.46 -17.05
C PRO A 51 -1.87 -3.69 -17.51
N LYS A 52 -1.16 -4.73 -17.94
CA LYS A 52 -1.78 -5.99 -18.40
C LYS A 52 -2.59 -6.72 -17.33
N ASP A 53 -2.21 -6.61 -16.05
CA ASP A 53 -2.97 -7.25 -14.97
C ASP A 53 -4.36 -6.60 -14.84
N PHE A 54 -4.44 -5.28 -14.95
CA PHE A 54 -5.70 -4.54 -14.90
C PHE A 54 -6.55 -4.81 -16.14
N ASP A 55 -5.93 -4.82 -17.33
CA ASP A 55 -6.62 -5.12 -18.58
C ASP A 55 -7.20 -6.54 -18.54
N GLN A 56 -6.44 -7.52 -18.01
CA GLN A 56 -6.94 -8.87 -17.80
C GLN A 56 -8.12 -8.91 -16.81
N TRP A 57 -8.10 -8.12 -15.75
CA TRP A 57 -9.25 -8.05 -14.85
C TRP A 57 -10.50 -7.54 -15.57
N SER A 58 -10.35 -6.54 -16.42
CA SER A 58 -11.46 -6.03 -17.26
C SER A 58 -11.97 -7.10 -18.21
N GLU A 59 -11.09 -7.83 -18.90
CA GLU A 59 -11.42 -8.95 -19.80
C GLU A 59 -12.16 -10.10 -19.08
N MET A 60 -11.85 -10.33 -17.81
CA MET A 60 -12.57 -11.30 -16.96
C MET A 60 -13.97 -10.84 -16.53
N GLY A 61 -14.45 -9.69 -17.04
CA GLY A 61 -15.79 -9.16 -16.79
C GLY A 61 -15.87 -8.07 -15.72
N ASN A 62 -14.73 -7.61 -15.19
CA ASN A 62 -14.71 -6.51 -14.22
C ASN A 62 -14.68 -5.16 -14.96
N THR A 63 -15.79 -4.73 -15.50
CA THR A 63 -15.91 -3.44 -16.22
C THR A 63 -15.47 -2.28 -15.33
N GLY A 64 -14.68 -1.35 -15.88
CA GLY A 64 -14.13 -0.22 -15.14
C GLY A 64 -12.83 -0.52 -14.40
N TRP A 65 -12.20 -1.67 -14.65
CA TRP A 65 -10.92 -2.08 -14.06
C TRP A 65 -9.78 -2.19 -15.07
N SER A 66 -9.95 -1.75 -16.33
CA SER A 66 -8.82 -1.67 -17.26
C SER A 66 -7.76 -0.69 -16.76
N TYR A 67 -6.55 -0.79 -17.28
CA TYR A 67 -5.50 0.16 -16.89
C TYR A 67 -5.89 1.61 -17.14
N ASN A 68 -6.56 1.89 -18.25
CA ASN A 68 -7.05 3.23 -18.55
C ASN A 68 -8.11 3.72 -17.56
N ASP A 69 -8.94 2.83 -17.02
CA ASP A 69 -9.94 3.18 -16.00
C ASP A 69 -9.30 3.48 -14.65
N VAL A 70 -8.25 2.73 -14.25
CA VAL A 70 -7.61 2.88 -12.92
C VAL A 70 -6.48 3.92 -12.90
N LEU A 71 -5.86 4.24 -14.03
CA LEU A 71 -4.78 5.22 -14.13
C LEU A 71 -5.14 6.61 -13.54
N PRO A 72 -6.34 7.17 -13.80
CA PRO A 72 -6.75 8.44 -13.19
C PRO A 72 -6.72 8.40 -11.65
N TYR A 73 -7.04 7.26 -11.04
CA TYR A 73 -7.00 7.11 -9.57
C TYR A 73 -5.56 7.00 -9.05
N PHE A 74 -4.66 6.32 -9.77
CA PHE A 74 -3.22 6.35 -9.45
C PHE A 74 -2.67 7.77 -9.50
N LYS A 75 -3.01 8.54 -10.52
CA LYS A 75 -2.61 9.95 -10.64
C LYS A 75 -3.21 10.80 -9.54
N LYS A 76 -4.50 10.63 -9.23
CA LYS A 76 -5.21 11.38 -8.19
C LYS A 76 -4.60 11.18 -6.79
N MET A 77 -4.11 9.99 -6.48
CA MET A 77 -3.52 9.71 -5.17
C MET A 77 -2.07 10.18 -5.02
N GLU A 78 -1.34 10.38 -6.11
CA GLU A 78 0.09 10.56 -6.14
C GLU A 78 0.51 12.02 -6.22
N SER A 79 1.55 12.38 -5.46
CA SER A 79 2.35 13.59 -5.65
C SER A 79 3.78 13.17 -5.96
N TRP A 80 4.07 13.01 -7.26
CA TRP A 80 5.40 12.65 -7.75
C TRP A 80 6.36 13.83 -7.63
N GLN A 81 7.56 13.59 -7.12
CA GLN A 81 8.57 14.63 -6.87
C GLN A 81 8.95 15.42 -8.15
N ASN A 82 8.97 14.76 -9.30
CA ASN A 82 9.34 15.37 -10.57
C ASN A 82 8.15 15.95 -11.35
N GLY A 83 6.99 16.07 -10.72
CA GLY A 83 5.78 16.64 -11.31
C GLY A 83 4.89 15.66 -12.04
N ALA A 84 3.74 16.16 -12.49
CA ALA A 84 2.76 15.36 -13.23
C ALA A 84 3.14 15.18 -14.69
N ASP A 85 2.75 14.01 -15.26
CA ASP A 85 2.80 13.74 -16.68
C ASP A 85 1.60 12.89 -17.13
N SER A 86 1.70 12.20 -18.28
CA SER A 86 0.63 11.32 -18.78
C SER A 86 0.34 10.15 -17.84
N PHE A 87 1.32 9.67 -17.06
CA PHE A 87 1.23 8.50 -16.18
C PHE A 87 1.28 8.86 -14.70
N ARG A 88 1.90 9.98 -14.34
CA ARG A 88 2.20 10.37 -12.96
C ARG A 88 1.29 11.50 -12.48
N GLY A 89 0.97 11.49 -11.18
CA GLY A 89 0.24 12.56 -10.52
C GLY A 89 1.17 13.56 -9.81
N GLY A 90 0.76 14.84 -9.70
CA GLY A 90 1.58 15.89 -9.06
C GLY A 90 1.00 16.43 -7.76
N ASP A 91 -0.33 16.34 -7.54
CA ASP A 91 -1.05 17.05 -6.49
C ASP A 91 -1.76 16.15 -5.48
N GLY A 92 -1.54 14.83 -5.59
CA GLY A 92 -2.17 13.86 -4.69
C GLY A 92 -1.57 13.89 -3.27
N PRO A 93 -2.27 13.30 -2.30
CA PRO A 93 -1.83 13.32 -0.90
C PRO A 93 -0.62 12.42 -0.61
N LEU A 94 -0.34 11.43 -1.47
CA LEU A 94 0.75 10.47 -1.28
C LEU A 94 2.00 10.93 -2.01
N ASN A 95 2.96 11.49 -1.28
CA ASN A 95 4.23 11.88 -1.86
C ASN A 95 5.09 10.65 -2.20
N VAL A 96 5.66 10.70 -3.41
CA VAL A 96 6.61 9.70 -3.94
C VAL A 96 7.90 10.41 -4.32
N SER A 97 9.01 9.90 -3.84
CA SER A 97 10.33 10.50 -4.02
C SER A 97 11.27 9.61 -4.81
N GLU A 98 12.10 10.26 -5.61
CA GLU A 98 13.30 9.69 -6.21
C GLU A 98 14.44 9.66 -5.18
N VAL A 99 15.15 8.56 -5.08
CA VAL A 99 16.23 8.39 -4.10
C VAL A 99 17.53 7.89 -4.70
N SER A 100 17.66 7.91 -6.02
CA SER A 100 18.82 7.39 -6.75
C SER A 100 20.15 8.00 -6.28
N ASP A 101 20.15 9.26 -5.90
CA ASP A 101 21.36 9.97 -5.43
C ASP A 101 21.76 9.59 -4.00
N GLN A 102 20.89 8.91 -3.26
CA GLN A 102 21.08 8.50 -1.87
C GLN A 102 21.46 7.03 -1.74
N LEU A 103 21.49 6.30 -2.84
CA LEU A 103 21.78 4.88 -2.85
C LEU A 103 23.29 4.61 -2.74
N HIS A 104 23.58 3.41 -2.20
CA HIS A 104 24.97 2.95 -2.11
C HIS A 104 25.63 2.93 -3.51
N PRO A 105 26.92 3.35 -3.66
CA PRO A 105 27.60 3.39 -4.96
C PRO A 105 27.55 2.10 -5.76
N LEU A 106 27.56 0.94 -5.11
CA LEU A 106 27.43 -0.38 -5.77
C LEU A 106 26.13 -0.55 -6.55
N CYS A 107 25.07 0.21 -6.24
CA CYS A 107 23.84 0.18 -7.05
C CYS A 107 24.10 0.62 -8.48
N LYS A 108 25.01 1.57 -8.72
CA LYS A 108 25.40 2.00 -10.05
C LYS A 108 26.09 0.87 -10.82
N ASN A 109 26.96 0.12 -10.16
CA ASN A 109 27.64 -1.03 -10.78
C ASN A 109 26.65 -2.12 -11.18
N PHE A 110 25.65 -2.39 -10.32
CA PHE A 110 24.57 -3.33 -10.64
C PHE A 110 23.78 -2.89 -11.87
N LEU A 111 23.40 -1.60 -11.95
CA LEU A 111 22.68 -1.06 -13.10
C LEU A 111 23.53 -1.14 -14.39
N SER A 112 24.84 -0.84 -14.32
CA SER A 112 25.76 -0.97 -15.45
C SER A 112 25.89 -2.41 -15.92
N ALA A 113 26.09 -3.35 -15.00
CA ALA A 113 26.19 -4.77 -15.33
C ALA A 113 24.91 -5.31 -16.00
N ALA A 114 23.73 -4.87 -15.55
CA ALA A 114 22.48 -5.23 -16.20
C ALA A 114 22.39 -4.69 -17.63
N GLN A 115 22.87 -3.46 -17.88
CA GLN A 115 22.92 -2.88 -19.23
C GLN A 115 23.92 -3.61 -20.14
N GLU A 116 25.05 -4.06 -19.62
CA GLU A 116 26.06 -4.83 -20.38
C GLU A 116 25.50 -6.16 -20.92
N ILE A 117 24.51 -6.76 -20.21
CA ILE A 117 23.81 -7.97 -20.67
C ILE A 117 22.53 -7.68 -21.46
N GLY A 118 22.32 -6.41 -21.88
CA GLY A 118 21.23 -6.01 -22.76
C GLY A 118 19.92 -5.64 -22.06
N ILE A 119 19.88 -5.50 -20.72
CA ILE A 119 18.70 -5.02 -20.02
C ILE A 119 18.66 -3.48 -20.06
N ASN A 120 17.58 -2.91 -20.59
CA ASN A 120 17.43 -1.47 -20.70
C ASN A 120 17.33 -0.78 -19.34
N LEU A 121 18.00 0.37 -19.19
CA LEU A 121 17.81 1.22 -18.03
C LEU A 121 16.39 1.83 -18.05
N ASN A 122 15.64 1.61 -17.00
CA ASN A 122 14.34 2.23 -16.78
C ASN A 122 14.40 3.16 -15.56
N ARG A 123 14.29 4.45 -15.78
CA ARG A 123 14.34 5.47 -14.73
C ARG A 123 13.00 5.67 -14.02
N ASP A 124 11.92 5.21 -14.63
CA ASP A 124 10.57 5.32 -14.05
C ASP A 124 9.71 4.09 -14.38
N MET A 125 9.74 3.11 -13.46
CA MET A 125 8.94 1.89 -13.57
C MET A 125 7.43 2.12 -13.37
N ASN A 126 7.03 3.32 -12.93
CA ASN A 126 5.63 3.72 -12.79
C ASN A 126 5.13 4.60 -13.94
N GLY A 127 5.99 4.83 -14.94
CA GLY A 127 5.69 5.56 -16.16
C GLY A 127 5.13 4.66 -17.27
N LYS A 128 5.47 5.00 -18.52
CA LYS A 128 4.98 4.30 -19.72
C LYS A 128 5.39 2.82 -19.78
N ASN A 129 6.62 2.52 -19.41
CA ASN A 129 7.18 1.17 -19.45
C ASN A 129 7.55 0.72 -18.04
N GLN A 130 7.21 -0.51 -17.70
CA GLN A 130 7.55 -1.08 -16.40
C GLN A 130 8.79 -1.98 -16.45
N GLU A 131 9.14 -2.50 -17.62
CA GLU A 131 10.28 -3.40 -17.79
C GLU A 131 11.62 -2.64 -17.83
N GLY A 132 12.67 -3.31 -17.39
CA GLY A 132 14.03 -2.81 -17.35
C GLY A 132 14.66 -2.91 -15.97
N VAL A 133 15.86 -2.34 -15.84
CA VAL A 133 16.58 -2.21 -14.56
C VAL A 133 16.58 -0.75 -14.12
N GLY A 134 16.32 -0.50 -12.85
CA GLY A 134 16.26 0.86 -12.29
C GLY A 134 16.18 0.89 -10.78
N ASN A 135 16.18 2.07 -10.22
CA ASN A 135 15.99 2.28 -8.79
C ASN A 135 14.51 2.42 -8.46
N PHE A 136 14.08 1.80 -7.38
CA PHE A 136 12.73 1.99 -6.90
C PHE A 136 12.54 3.38 -6.28
N GLN A 137 11.40 3.97 -6.58
CA GLN A 137 10.90 5.15 -5.90
C GLN A 137 10.28 4.73 -4.55
N ILE A 138 10.22 5.67 -3.62
CA ILE A 138 9.70 5.40 -2.28
C ILE A 138 8.65 6.41 -1.84
N THR A 139 7.73 5.97 -0.98
CA THR A 139 6.70 6.83 -0.38
C THR A 139 7.28 7.63 0.78
N THR A 140 7.95 8.75 0.44
CA THR A 140 8.55 9.67 1.41
C THR A 140 8.32 11.12 1.03
N HIS A 141 8.39 12.00 2.02
CA HIS A 141 8.40 13.45 1.84
C HIS A 141 9.35 14.10 2.86
N LYS A 142 10.32 14.88 2.40
CA LYS A 142 11.30 15.56 3.25
C LYS A 142 11.96 14.61 4.28
N GLY A 143 12.43 13.46 3.81
CA GLY A 143 13.08 12.44 4.64
C GLY A 143 12.16 11.67 5.59
N GLN A 144 10.84 11.84 5.49
CA GLN A 144 9.88 11.18 6.36
C GLN A 144 8.95 10.25 5.57
N ARG A 145 8.64 9.08 6.14
CA ARG A 145 7.67 8.12 5.59
C ARG A 145 6.31 8.76 5.35
N MET A 146 5.74 8.54 4.17
CA MET A 146 4.35 8.86 3.84
C MET A 146 3.49 7.62 3.96
N SER A 147 3.09 7.26 5.18
CA SER A 147 2.08 6.23 5.41
C SER A 147 0.68 6.72 5.02
N SER A 148 -0.26 5.80 4.80
CA SER A 148 -1.67 6.16 4.54
C SER A 148 -2.24 7.05 5.64
N SER A 149 -1.85 6.82 6.90
CA SER A 149 -2.25 7.69 8.00
C SER A 149 -1.73 9.13 7.80
N ARG A 150 -0.46 9.27 7.43
CA ARG A 150 0.15 10.59 7.24
C ARG A 150 -0.40 11.30 6.00
N ALA A 151 -0.58 10.57 4.90
CA ALA A 151 -1.08 11.11 3.66
C ALA A 151 -2.57 11.52 3.74
N TYR A 152 -3.40 10.72 4.40
CA TYR A 152 -4.86 10.88 4.32
C TYR A 152 -5.52 11.27 5.66
N LEU A 153 -5.07 10.75 6.81
CA LEU A 153 -5.74 11.04 8.08
C LEU A 153 -5.24 12.31 8.75
N TRP A 154 -3.93 12.57 8.75
CA TRP A 154 -3.37 13.74 9.43
C TRP A 154 -3.89 15.06 8.89
N PRO A 155 -4.00 15.27 7.56
CA PRO A 155 -4.52 16.53 7.02
C PRO A 155 -5.96 16.83 7.41
N ILE A 156 -6.76 15.80 7.71
CA ILE A 156 -8.19 15.91 7.96
C ILE A 156 -8.59 15.58 9.41
N LYS A 157 -7.62 15.33 10.30
CA LYS A 157 -7.88 14.87 11.68
C LYS A 157 -8.76 15.81 12.52
N SER A 158 -8.82 17.09 12.15
CA SER A 158 -9.64 18.10 12.83
C SER A 158 -11.06 18.21 12.28
N ARG A 159 -11.44 17.43 11.27
CA ARG A 159 -12.81 17.46 10.76
C ARG A 159 -13.79 16.93 11.81
N THR A 160 -14.86 17.68 12.05
CA THR A 160 -15.88 17.33 13.04
C THR A 160 -16.71 16.10 12.68
N ASN A 161 -16.78 15.78 11.37
CA ASN A 161 -17.47 14.61 10.85
C ASN A 161 -16.56 13.35 10.74
N LEU A 162 -15.34 13.38 11.27
CA LEU A 162 -14.42 12.24 11.28
C LEU A 162 -14.25 11.73 12.71
N THR A 163 -14.61 10.47 12.94
CA THR A 163 -14.36 9.76 14.20
C THR A 163 -13.36 8.63 13.97
N ILE A 164 -12.24 8.62 14.69
CA ILE A 164 -11.22 7.58 14.63
C ILE A 164 -11.20 6.80 15.93
N ILE A 165 -11.65 5.54 15.89
CA ILE A 165 -11.63 4.63 17.03
C ILE A 165 -10.37 3.78 16.97
N LYS A 166 -9.45 4.00 17.91
CA LYS A 166 -8.20 3.25 18.03
C LYS A 166 -8.30 2.13 19.06
N ASN A 167 -7.35 1.16 18.98
CA ASN A 167 -7.33 -0.01 19.87
C ASN A 167 -8.66 -0.76 19.87
N ALA A 168 -9.24 -0.88 18.70
CA ALA A 168 -10.50 -1.54 18.43
C ALA A 168 -10.28 -2.62 17.37
N LEU A 169 -10.51 -3.87 17.75
CA LEU A 169 -10.42 -5.02 16.84
C LEU A 169 -11.82 -5.28 16.28
N VAL A 170 -12.01 -5.05 15.00
CA VAL A 170 -13.25 -5.42 14.31
C VAL A 170 -13.33 -6.94 14.26
N SER A 171 -14.38 -7.51 14.87
CA SER A 171 -14.58 -8.96 14.97
C SER A 171 -15.44 -9.50 13.84
N ARG A 172 -16.42 -8.72 13.37
CA ARG A 172 -17.28 -9.13 12.25
C ARG A 172 -18.03 -7.96 11.61
N LEU A 173 -18.45 -8.18 10.36
CA LEU A 173 -19.44 -7.35 9.69
C LEU A 173 -20.84 -7.75 10.16
N LEU A 174 -21.72 -6.76 10.37
CA LEU A 174 -23.12 -6.97 10.63
C LEU A 174 -23.85 -6.97 9.28
N ILE A 175 -24.31 -8.15 8.86
CA ILE A 175 -24.96 -8.35 7.56
C ILE A 175 -26.37 -8.85 7.78
N LYS A 176 -27.33 -8.25 7.09
CA LYS A 176 -28.72 -8.70 7.01
C LYS A 176 -29.20 -8.55 5.56
N ASP A 177 -29.91 -9.55 5.05
CA ASP A 177 -30.46 -9.56 3.70
C ASP A 177 -29.43 -9.19 2.61
N LYS A 178 -28.20 -9.75 2.71
CA LYS A 178 -27.04 -9.50 1.84
C LYS A 178 -26.51 -8.04 1.87
N LYS A 179 -26.94 -7.22 2.83
CA LYS A 179 -26.49 -5.83 2.99
C LYS A 179 -25.70 -5.69 4.29
N ALA A 180 -24.48 -5.13 4.21
CA ALA A 180 -23.73 -4.73 5.38
C ALA A 180 -24.32 -3.44 5.96
N TYR A 181 -24.67 -3.46 7.24
CA TYR A 181 -25.29 -2.34 7.94
C TYR A 181 -24.49 -1.86 9.15
N GLY A 182 -23.35 -2.45 9.42
CA GLY A 182 -22.50 -2.04 10.53
C GLY A 182 -21.34 -2.99 10.76
N VAL A 183 -20.61 -2.73 11.83
CA VAL A 183 -19.52 -3.57 12.31
C VAL A 183 -19.62 -3.81 13.81
N GLU A 184 -19.13 -4.96 14.25
CA GLU A 184 -18.88 -5.26 15.66
C GLU A 184 -17.37 -5.20 15.91
N TYR A 185 -16.98 -4.58 17.01
CA TYR A 185 -15.57 -4.48 17.40
C TYR A 185 -15.38 -4.67 18.89
N ILE A 186 -14.19 -5.13 19.27
CA ILE A 186 -13.78 -5.32 20.67
C ILE A 186 -12.83 -4.19 21.05
N LYS A 187 -13.14 -3.48 22.13
CA LYS A 187 -12.28 -2.45 22.72
C LYS A 187 -12.27 -2.59 24.24
N SER A 188 -11.07 -2.63 24.83
CA SER A 188 -10.89 -2.81 26.28
C SER A 188 -11.66 -4.02 26.85
N GLY A 189 -11.68 -5.13 26.09
CA GLY A 189 -12.37 -6.37 26.48
C GLY A 189 -13.90 -6.33 26.36
N LYS A 190 -14.49 -5.23 25.89
CA LYS A 190 -15.94 -5.08 25.70
C LYS A 190 -16.29 -5.08 24.21
N THR A 191 -17.41 -5.71 23.89
CA THR A 191 -17.98 -5.72 22.55
C THR A 191 -18.83 -4.47 22.34
N HIS A 192 -18.65 -3.83 21.19
CA HIS A 192 -19.37 -2.64 20.75
C HIS A 192 -19.85 -2.84 19.32
N GLN A 193 -20.91 -2.13 18.94
CA GLN A 193 -21.39 -2.10 17.55
C GLN A 193 -21.51 -0.66 17.07
N VAL A 194 -21.21 -0.46 15.78
CA VAL A 194 -21.42 0.80 15.05
C VAL A 194 -22.21 0.49 13.80
N MET A 195 -23.32 1.22 13.64
CA MET A 195 -24.18 1.10 12.47
C MET A 195 -23.73 2.08 11.37
N ALA A 196 -23.85 1.67 10.13
CA ALA A 196 -23.59 2.50 8.98
C ALA A 196 -24.92 2.99 8.38
N SER A 197 -25.02 4.30 8.14
CA SER A 197 -26.20 4.88 7.47
C SER A 197 -26.16 4.69 5.94
N CYS A 198 -24.96 4.62 5.34
CA CYS A 198 -24.76 4.48 3.90
C CYS A 198 -24.10 3.15 3.55
N GLU A 199 -22.83 2.96 3.96
CA GLU A 199 -22.03 1.81 3.58
C GLU A 199 -20.96 1.45 4.62
N VAL A 200 -20.43 0.24 4.51
CA VAL A 200 -19.26 -0.22 5.27
C VAL A 200 -18.13 -0.47 4.29
N ILE A 201 -17.02 0.26 4.44
CA ILE A 201 -15.81 0.09 3.62
C ILE A 201 -14.84 -0.82 4.36
N LEU A 202 -14.58 -2.01 3.80
CA LEU A 202 -13.65 -2.97 4.35
C LEU A 202 -12.25 -2.74 3.76
N SER A 203 -11.34 -2.20 4.57
CA SER A 203 -9.94 -1.97 4.20
C SER A 203 -8.97 -2.61 5.22
N ALA A 204 -9.33 -3.79 5.74
CA ALA A 204 -8.59 -4.47 6.80
C ALA A 204 -7.32 -5.19 6.33
N GLY A 205 -7.04 -5.19 5.02
CA GLY A 205 -5.96 -5.94 4.38
C GLY A 205 -6.39 -7.34 3.96
N SER A 206 -5.50 -8.04 3.27
CA SER A 206 -5.80 -9.35 2.66
C SER A 206 -5.68 -10.54 3.62
N ILE A 207 -5.15 -10.35 4.83
CA ILE A 207 -4.89 -11.42 5.80
C ILE A 207 -5.85 -11.37 7.00
N ASN A 208 -6.23 -10.19 7.42
CA ASN A 208 -7.09 -10.01 8.62
C ASN A 208 -8.56 -10.26 8.31
#